data_6f14d93099b8d707c700f0b984552117
#
_entry.id   6f14d93099b8d707c700f0b984552117
#
_cell.length_a   1.000
_cell.length_b   1.000
_cell.length_c   1.000
_cell.angle_alpha   90.00
_cell.angle_beta   90.00
_cell.angle_gamma   90.00
#
_symmetry.space_group_name_H-M   'P 1'
#
loop_
_entity.id
_entity.type
_entity.pdbx_description
1 polymer ?
#
loop_
_entity_poly.entity_id
_entity_poly.type
_entity_poly.pdbx_seq_one_letter_code
_entity_poly.pdbx_strand_id
1 'polypeptide(L)'
;MKKVSFVFLVVALNSVVLGENDPFEEINRTTLKINKTLDAVIATPVATLYQKVTPDFIEVGIYNVISNVDDINISLNNILQGKIKEGLSDIARFTVNSTLGLGGFIDVASKMGLQKHNEDFGQTLGFWGVPHGPYIMLPGLGPSSLRDTVGMIPDAFLSPRILLNHEPTIYSLKFLDLIDTRARYLGLESIVIGDEYLFIKDAYYQNREFDTLDGEVEDDFDNWDDF
;
A
#
# COMPACT_ATOMS: atom_id res chain seq x y z
N MET A 1 -21.25 -33.57 16.05
CA MET A 1 -20.85 -32.14 15.92
C MET A 1 -19.48 -31.99 16.56
N LYS A 2 -18.42 -32.01 15.76
CA LYS A 2 -17.04 -31.83 16.25
C LYS A 2 -16.77 -30.34 16.30
N LYS A 3 -16.48 -29.82 17.50
CA LYS A 3 -16.05 -28.42 17.72
C LYS A 3 -14.66 -28.28 17.10
N VAL A 4 -14.54 -27.49 16.05
CA VAL A 4 -13.26 -27.03 15.54
C VAL A 4 -12.80 -25.92 16.49
N SER A 5 -11.91 -26.28 17.42
CA SER A 5 -11.20 -25.31 18.23
C SER A 5 -10.19 -24.61 17.31
N PHE A 6 -10.49 -23.37 16.94
CA PHE A 6 -9.55 -22.45 16.32
C PHE A 6 -8.56 -22.05 17.42
N VAL A 7 -7.43 -22.75 17.48
CA VAL A 7 -6.32 -22.38 18.33
C VAL A 7 -5.67 -21.17 17.65
N PHE A 8 -6.01 -19.97 18.12
CA PHE A 8 -5.19 -18.78 17.88
C PHE A 8 -3.82 -19.08 18.51
N LEU A 9 -2.86 -19.40 17.68
CA LEU A 9 -1.46 -19.36 18.06
C LEU A 9 -1.09 -17.87 18.23
N VAL A 10 -1.43 -17.31 19.37
CA VAL A 10 -0.86 -16.04 19.83
C VAL A 10 0.59 -16.34 20.14
N VAL A 11 1.45 -16.23 19.15
CA VAL A 11 2.88 -16.04 19.40
C VAL A 11 2.95 -14.68 20.11
N ALA A 12 3.14 -14.73 21.42
CA ALA A 12 3.52 -13.58 22.22
C ALA A 12 4.89 -13.10 21.71
N LEU A 13 4.90 -12.35 20.63
CA LEU A 13 6.00 -11.49 20.26
C LEU A 13 5.99 -10.38 21.31
N ASN A 14 6.83 -10.59 22.35
CA ASN A 14 7.18 -9.51 23.27
C ASN A 14 7.44 -8.27 22.42
N SER A 15 6.85 -7.18 22.84
CA SER A 15 7.07 -5.83 22.31
C SER A 15 8.59 -5.58 22.32
N VAL A 16 9.26 -5.94 21.24
CA VAL A 16 10.61 -5.48 20.97
C VAL A 16 10.42 -4.00 20.70
N VAL A 17 10.83 -3.19 21.65
CA VAL A 17 11.04 -1.76 21.48
C VAL A 17 11.76 -1.58 20.15
N LEU A 18 11.08 -1.00 19.17
CA LEU A 18 11.51 -0.86 17.77
C LEU A 18 12.63 0.19 17.62
N GLY A 19 13.56 0.27 18.59
CA GLY A 19 14.64 1.26 18.62
C GLY A 19 16.04 0.77 18.30
N GLU A 20 16.39 -0.50 18.53
CA GLU A 20 17.81 -0.85 18.53
C GLU A 20 18.22 -2.14 17.79
N ASN A 21 17.32 -3.04 17.42
CA ASN A 21 17.73 -4.27 16.74
C ASN A 21 16.82 -4.60 15.56
N ASP A 22 17.23 -4.21 14.35
CA ASP A 22 16.67 -4.72 13.12
C ASP A 22 17.32 -6.08 12.81
N PRO A 23 16.63 -7.20 13.07
CA PRO A 23 17.23 -8.53 12.94
C PRO A 23 17.59 -8.89 11.49
N PHE A 24 17.04 -8.15 10.52
CA PHE A 24 17.25 -8.38 9.09
C PHE A 24 17.99 -7.24 8.38
N GLU A 25 18.60 -6.30 9.12
CA GLU A 25 19.23 -5.10 8.55
C GLU A 25 20.20 -5.42 7.41
N GLU A 26 21.09 -6.41 7.59
CA GLU A 26 22.10 -6.76 6.58
C GLU A 26 21.43 -7.27 5.27
N ILE A 27 20.42 -8.12 5.42
CA ILE A 27 19.64 -8.64 4.29
C ILE A 27 18.86 -7.51 3.64
N ASN A 28 18.18 -6.68 4.42
CA ASN A 28 17.38 -5.57 3.95
C ASN A 28 18.22 -4.52 3.20
N ARG A 29 19.41 -4.18 3.71
CA ARG A 29 20.36 -3.28 3.02
C ARG A 29 20.85 -3.87 1.69
N THR A 30 21.07 -5.18 1.66
CA THR A 30 21.44 -5.87 0.41
C THR A 30 20.29 -5.84 -0.60
N THR A 31 19.08 -6.11 -0.15
CA THR A 31 17.87 -6.06 -0.99
C THR A 31 17.61 -4.63 -1.48
N LEU A 32 17.81 -3.60 -0.65
CA LEU A 32 17.72 -2.20 -1.07
C LEU A 32 18.69 -1.89 -2.21
N LYS A 33 19.94 -2.36 -2.14
CA LYS A 33 20.92 -2.19 -3.24
C LYS A 33 20.46 -2.87 -4.54
N ILE A 34 19.88 -4.06 -4.42
CA ILE A 34 19.31 -4.78 -5.58
C ILE A 34 18.14 -3.96 -6.16
N ASN A 35 17.20 -3.52 -5.33
CA ASN A 35 16.06 -2.71 -5.76
C ASN A 35 16.51 -1.43 -6.46
N LYS A 36 17.48 -0.72 -5.91
CA LYS A 36 18.07 0.48 -6.55
C LYS A 36 18.72 0.17 -7.90
N THR A 37 19.38 -0.96 -8.02
CA THR A 37 19.99 -1.37 -9.30
C THR A 37 18.89 -1.68 -10.34
N LEU A 38 17.85 -2.40 -9.94
CA LEU A 38 16.70 -2.69 -10.80
C LEU A 38 15.97 -1.40 -11.21
N ASP A 39 15.79 -0.47 -10.27
CA ASP A 39 15.19 0.82 -10.54
C ASP A 39 16.02 1.62 -11.56
N ALA A 40 17.31 1.76 -11.34
CA ALA A 40 18.19 2.53 -12.20
C ALA A 40 18.32 1.94 -13.62
N VAL A 41 18.31 0.60 -13.74
CA VAL A 41 18.53 -0.08 -15.03
C VAL A 41 17.22 -0.32 -15.78
N ILE A 42 16.10 -0.49 -15.10
CA ILE A 42 14.81 -0.88 -15.70
C ILE A 42 13.74 0.15 -15.42
N ALA A 43 13.37 0.35 -14.13
CA ALA A 43 12.17 1.10 -13.81
C ALA A 43 12.28 2.59 -14.17
N THR A 44 13.38 3.25 -13.80
CA THR A 44 13.61 4.67 -14.13
C THR A 44 13.66 4.95 -15.63
N PRO A 45 14.41 4.21 -16.48
CA PRO A 45 14.38 4.42 -17.93
C PRO A 45 13.00 4.21 -18.55
N VAL A 46 12.29 3.14 -18.13
CA VAL A 46 10.95 2.83 -18.66
C VAL A 46 9.93 3.89 -18.19
N ALA A 47 9.94 4.28 -16.93
CA ALA A 47 9.08 5.34 -16.40
C ALA A 47 9.34 6.70 -17.07
N THR A 48 10.59 7.03 -17.34
CA THR A 48 10.95 8.24 -18.08
C THR A 48 10.44 8.20 -19.51
N LEU A 49 10.55 7.06 -20.18
CA LEU A 49 10.00 6.89 -21.52
C LEU A 49 8.48 6.97 -21.50
N TYR A 50 7.83 6.31 -20.54
CA TYR A 50 6.39 6.36 -20.34
C TYR A 50 5.88 7.79 -20.21
N GLN A 51 6.47 8.62 -19.35
CA GLN A 51 6.11 10.03 -19.21
C GLN A 51 6.31 10.84 -20.50
N LYS A 52 7.34 10.53 -21.28
CA LYS A 52 7.60 11.26 -22.53
C LYS A 52 6.61 10.96 -23.65
N VAL A 53 6.09 9.74 -23.70
CA VAL A 53 5.23 9.29 -24.79
C VAL A 53 3.75 9.27 -24.44
N THR A 54 3.43 9.28 -23.15
CA THR A 54 2.04 9.21 -22.67
C THR A 54 1.55 10.64 -22.35
N PRO A 55 0.48 11.10 -23.01
CA PRO A 55 -0.14 12.37 -22.65
C PRO A 55 -0.72 12.34 -21.22
N ASP A 56 -0.65 13.45 -20.50
CA ASP A 56 -1.06 13.56 -19.09
C ASP A 56 -2.47 12.99 -18.83
N PHE A 57 -3.43 13.23 -19.73
CA PHE A 57 -4.79 12.74 -19.54
C PHE A 57 -4.90 11.20 -19.65
N ILE A 58 -4.00 10.56 -20.41
CA ILE A 58 -3.90 9.10 -20.51
C ILE A 58 -3.26 8.54 -19.24
N GLU A 59 -2.19 9.17 -18.75
CA GLU A 59 -1.53 8.79 -17.50
C GLU A 59 -2.51 8.84 -16.33
N VAL A 60 -3.23 9.97 -16.16
CA VAL A 60 -4.29 10.11 -15.16
C VAL A 60 -5.39 9.06 -15.35
N GLY A 61 -5.79 8.78 -16.59
CA GLY A 61 -6.81 7.78 -16.89
C GLY A 61 -6.38 6.35 -16.52
N ILE A 62 -5.13 5.98 -16.80
CA ILE A 62 -4.56 4.67 -16.43
C ILE A 62 -4.56 4.53 -14.90
N TYR A 63 -4.05 5.53 -14.19
CA TYR A 63 -4.08 5.53 -12.73
C TYR A 63 -5.50 5.38 -12.19
N ASN A 64 -6.46 6.13 -12.72
CA ASN A 64 -7.85 6.06 -12.29
C ASN A 64 -8.46 4.67 -12.49
N VAL A 65 -8.16 3.99 -13.62
CA VAL A 65 -8.64 2.61 -13.85
C VAL A 65 -8.06 1.65 -12.80
N ILE A 66 -6.76 1.74 -12.54
CA ILE A 66 -6.09 0.89 -11.54
C ILE A 66 -6.69 1.16 -10.16
N SER A 67 -6.76 2.42 -9.77
CA SER A 67 -7.30 2.88 -8.50
C SER A 67 -8.78 2.49 -8.30
N ASN A 68 -9.57 2.53 -9.38
CA ASN A 68 -10.98 2.11 -9.35
C ASN A 68 -11.12 0.61 -9.07
N VAL A 69 -10.25 -0.22 -9.63
CA VAL A 69 -10.24 -1.67 -9.34
C VAL A 69 -9.87 -1.92 -7.89
N ASP A 70 -8.96 -1.13 -7.34
CA ASP A 70 -8.51 -1.26 -5.95
C ASP A 70 -9.58 -0.83 -4.95
N ASP A 71 -10.56 0.04 -5.32
CA ASP A 71 -11.70 0.42 -4.47
C ASP A 71 -12.47 -0.80 -3.93
N ILE A 72 -12.48 -1.93 -4.64
CA ILE A 72 -13.11 -3.17 -4.16
C ILE A 72 -12.33 -3.77 -2.98
N ASN A 73 -11.01 -3.87 -3.10
CA ASN A 73 -10.18 -4.39 -2.02
C ASN A 73 -10.21 -3.44 -0.81
N ILE A 74 -10.11 -2.14 -1.05
CA ILE A 74 -10.22 -1.10 -0.03
C ILE A 74 -11.55 -1.20 0.71
N SER A 75 -12.67 -1.32 -0.02
CA SER A 75 -13.99 -1.49 0.57
C SER A 75 -14.07 -2.71 1.49
N LEU A 76 -13.53 -3.85 1.06
CA LEU A 76 -13.53 -5.08 1.87
C LEU A 76 -12.72 -4.90 3.15
N ASN A 77 -11.55 -4.27 3.08
CA ASN A 77 -10.73 -3.99 4.24
C ASN A 77 -11.41 -3.00 5.20
N ASN A 78 -12.05 -1.94 4.70
CA ASN A 78 -12.87 -1.04 5.51
C ASN A 78 -13.99 -1.80 6.25
N ILE A 79 -14.71 -2.68 5.57
CA ILE A 79 -15.76 -3.50 6.20
C ILE A 79 -15.19 -4.44 7.26
N LEU A 80 -14.04 -5.07 7.01
CA LEU A 80 -13.35 -5.95 7.97
C LEU A 80 -12.87 -5.21 9.22
N GLN A 81 -12.60 -3.91 9.09
CA GLN A 81 -12.27 -3.02 10.21
C GLN A 81 -13.52 -2.44 10.90
N GLY A 82 -14.74 -2.73 10.41
CA GLY A 82 -15.99 -2.20 10.95
C GLY A 82 -16.34 -0.81 10.44
N LYS A 83 -15.57 -0.23 9.54
CA LYS A 83 -15.79 1.06 8.87
C LYS A 83 -16.80 0.90 7.72
N ILE A 84 -18.07 0.60 8.08
CA ILE A 84 -19.09 0.21 7.09
C ILE A 84 -19.45 1.35 6.13
N LYS A 85 -19.43 2.62 6.61
CA LYS A 85 -19.74 3.78 5.77
C LYS A 85 -18.69 3.98 4.70
N GLU A 86 -17.43 3.91 5.08
CA GLU A 86 -16.26 4.04 4.24
C GLU A 86 -16.26 2.92 3.20
N GLY A 87 -16.47 1.67 3.62
CA GLY A 87 -16.57 0.54 2.71
C GLY A 87 -17.72 0.66 1.70
N LEU A 88 -18.90 1.11 2.12
CA LEU A 88 -20.02 1.37 1.19
C LEU A 88 -19.72 2.55 0.26
N SER A 89 -19.01 3.58 0.74
CA SER A 89 -18.55 4.70 -0.09
C SER A 89 -17.61 4.20 -1.20
N ASP A 90 -16.69 3.30 -0.90
CA ASP A 90 -15.74 2.75 -1.88
C ASP A 90 -16.45 1.86 -2.92
N ILE A 91 -17.46 1.08 -2.51
CA ILE A 91 -18.33 0.36 -3.47
C ILE A 91 -19.07 1.34 -4.39
N ALA A 92 -19.58 2.44 -3.84
CA ALA A 92 -20.25 3.47 -4.63
C ALA A 92 -19.26 4.14 -5.60
N ARG A 93 -18.04 4.43 -5.16
CA ARG A 93 -16.96 4.94 -6.02
C ARG A 93 -16.70 4.01 -7.19
N PHE A 94 -16.42 2.72 -6.90
CA PHE A 94 -16.24 1.71 -7.93
C PHE A 94 -17.39 1.68 -8.93
N THR A 95 -18.64 1.69 -8.44
CA THR A 95 -19.83 1.62 -9.29
C THR A 95 -19.96 2.86 -10.18
N VAL A 96 -19.82 4.06 -9.61
CA VAL A 96 -19.93 5.33 -10.35
C VAL A 96 -18.81 5.44 -11.38
N ASN A 97 -17.56 5.18 -11.00
CA ASN A 97 -16.43 5.31 -11.91
C ASN A 97 -16.45 4.24 -13.00
N SER A 98 -16.90 3.03 -12.70
CA SER A 98 -17.03 1.96 -13.71
C SER A 98 -18.14 2.24 -14.72
N THR A 99 -19.25 2.90 -14.31
CA THR A 99 -20.40 3.17 -15.17
C THR A 99 -20.32 4.53 -15.85
N LEU A 100 -20.20 5.61 -15.07
CA LEU A 100 -20.17 6.99 -15.57
C LEU A 100 -18.75 7.46 -15.93
N GLY A 101 -17.73 6.83 -15.35
CA GLY A 101 -16.32 7.15 -15.55
C GLY A 101 -15.61 6.33 -16.64
N LEU A 102 -16.35 5.71 -17.58
CA LEU A 102 -15.79 4.91 -18.69
C LEU A 102 -14.88 3.77 -18.19
N GLY A 103 -15.41 2.92 -17.30
CA GLY A 103 -14.62 1.81 -16.73
C GLY A 103 -13.57 2.26 -15.71
N GLY A 104 -13.74 3.42 -15.11
CA GLY A 104 -12.80 3.99 -14.14
C GLY A 104 -11.79 4.97 -14.74
N PHE A 105 -11.78 5.18 -16.05
CA PHE A 105 -10.82 6.10 -16.69
C PHE A 105 -10.99 7.55 -16.22
N ILE A 106 -12.21 7.96 -15.88
CA ILE A 106 -12.52 9.27 -15.31
C ILE A 106 -13.02 9.08 -13.88
N ASP A 107 -12.37 9.73 -12.91
CA ASP A 107 -12.86 9.73 -11.52
C ASP A 107 -14.03 10.72 -11.37
N VAL A 108 -15.23 10.20 -11.62
CA VAL A 108 -16.49 10.92 -11.43
C VAL A 108 -16.90 10.94 -9.97
N ALA A 109 -16.59 9.87 -9.24
CA ALA A 109 -16.95 9.71 -7.84
C ALA A 109 -16.36 10.81 -6.95
N SER A 110 -15.09 11.17 -7.14
CA SER A 110 -14.48 12.29 -6.41
C SER A 110 -15.16 13.62 -6.70
N LYS A 111 -15.62 13.83 -7.95
CA LYS A 111 -16.38 15.05 -8.31
C LYS A 111 -17.78 15.06 -7.67
N MET A 112 -18.31 13.91 -7.29
CA MET A 112 -19.56 13.78 -6.54
C MET A 112 -19.38 13.88 -5.02
N GLY A 113 -18.16 14.09 -4.55
CA GLY A 113 -17.82 14.23 -3.13
C GLY A 113 -17.58 12.90 -2.39
N LEU A 114 -17.46 11.77 -3.10
CA LEU A 114 -17.07 10.50 -2.51
C LEU A 114 -15.56 10.48 -2.34
N GLN A 115 -15.10 10.47 -1.09
CA GLN A 115 -13.67 10.45 -0.77
C GLN A 115 -13.04 9.11 -1.14
N LYS A 116 -11.77 9.15 -1.59
CA LYS A 116 -10.95 7.96 -1.80
C LYS A 116 -10.31 7.56 -0.47
N HIS A 117 -10.51 6.32 -0.07
CA HIS A 117 -9.78 5.72 1.05
C HIS A 117 -8.60 4.90 0.55
N ASN A 118 -7.71 4.53 1.46
CA ASN A 118 -6.55 3.70 1.17
C ASN A 118 -6.39 2.66 2.27
N GLU A 119 -6.87 1.45 2.02
CA GLU A 119 -6.89 0.37 2.99
C GLU A 119 -6.35 -0.92 2.37
N ASP A 120 -5.61 -1.66 3.17
CA ASP A 120 -5.12 -3.00 2.84
C ASP A 120 -5.26 -3.96 4.02
N PHE A 121 -4.99 -5.24 3.78
CA PHE A 121 -5.14 -6.24 4.84
C PHE A 121 -4.05 -6.14 5.93
N GLY A 122 -2.90 -5.55 5.63
CA GLY A 122 -1.88 -5.22 6.64
C GLY A 122 -2.39 -4.19 7.65
N GLN A 123 -3.11 -3.14 7.18
CA GLN A 123 -3.81 -2.17 8.03
C GLN A 123 -4.94 -2.86 8.82
N THR A 124 -5.72 -3.71 8.18
CA THR A 124 -6.76 -4.51 8.84
C THR A 124 -6.19 -5.37 9.98
N LEU A 125 -5.06 -6.03 9.76
CA LEU A 125 -4.35 -6.75 10.82
C LEU A 125 -3.89 -5.81 11.94
N GLY A 126 -3.38 -4.62 11.59
CA GLY A 126 -3.00 -3.58 12.56
C GLY A 126 -4.19 -3.11 13.40
N PHE A 127 -5.32 -2.82 12.78
CA PHE A 127 -6.57 -2.49 13.44
C PHE A 127 -7.02 -3.60 14.42
N TRP A 128 -6.80 -4.87 14.08
CA TRP A 128 -7.07 -6.01 14.96
C TRP A 128 -6.00 -6.21 16.05
N GLY A 129 -5.01 -5.32 16.16
CA GLY A 129 -3.97 -5.33 17.19
C GLY A 129 -2.75 -6.21 16.87
N VAL A 130 -2.57 -6.63 15.63
CA VAL A 130 -1.37 -7.34 15.21
C VAL A 130 -0.22 -6.33 15.02
N PRO A 131 0.90 -6.46 15.77
CA PRO A 131 2.02 -5.53 15.65
C PRO A 131 2.70 -5.67 14.28
N HIS A 132 3.40 -4.62 13.84
CA HIS A 132 4.13 -4.60 12.57
C HIS A 132 5.12 -5.76 12.42
N GLY A 133 5.75 -6.17 13.52
CA GLY A 133 6.86 -7.11 13.49
C GLY A 133 8.11 -6.50 12.86
N PRO A 134 9.11 -7.34 12.51
CA PRO A 134 10.36 -6.89 11.90
C PRO A 134 10.14 -6.19 10.55
N TYR A 135 11.00 -5.19 10.26
CA TYR A 135 11.09 -4.58 8.95
C TYR A 135 11.63 -5.55 7.90
N ILE A 136 11.06 -5.54 6.72
CA ILE A 136 11.45 -6.39 5.60
C ILE A 136 11.52 -5.53 4.33
N MET A 137 12.66 -5.52 3.68
CA MET A 137 12.82 -4.95 2.34
C MET A 137 12.53 -6.04 1.31
N LEU A 138 11.42 -5.93 0.60
CA LEU A 138 11.01 -6.92 -0.40
C LEU A 138 11.70 -6.66 -1.75
N PRO A 139 12.24 -7.71 -2.42
CA PRO A 139 12.81 -7.56 -3.74
C PRO A 139 11.77 -7.09 -4.76
N GLY A 140 12.04 -5.96 -5.42
CA GLY A 140 11.16 -5.37 -6.44
C GLY A 140 9.88 -4.71 -5.93
N LEU A 141 9.50 -4.91 -4.64
CA LEU A 141 8.30 -4.32 -4.05
C LEU A 141 8.61 -3.19 -3.04
N GLY A 142 9.84 -3.15 -2.51
CA GLY A 142 10.26 -2.07 -1.60
C GLY A 142 10.02 -2.37 -0.12
N PRO A 143 9.84 -1.32 0.72
CA PRO A 143 9.70 -1.43 2.16
C PRO A 143 8.41 -2.13 2.57
N SER A 144 8.50 -2.97 3.61
CA SER A 144 7.38 -3.72 4.20
C SER A 144 7.69 -4.06 5.66
N SER A 145 6.71 -4.63 6.34
CA SER A 145 6.86 -5.29 7.63
C SER A 145 6.46 -6.76 7.52
N LEU A 146 6.74 -7.56 8.55
CA LEU A 146 6.27 -8.95 8.57
C LEU A 146 4.74 -9.01 8.49
N ARG A 147 4.03 -8.16 9.24
CA ARG A 147 2.57 -8.04 9.22
C ARG A 147 2.06 -7.73 7.81
N ASP A 148 2.61 -6.70 7.20
CA ASP A 148 2.11 -6.21 5.92
C ASP A 148 2.48 -7.17 4.78
N THR A 149 3.65 -7.82 4.85
CA THR A 149 4.05 -8.90 3.92
C THR A 149 3.07 -10.08 3.96
N VAL A 150 2.64 -10.49 5.18
CA VAL A 150 1.60 -11.54 5.33
C VAL A 150 0.25 -11.03 4.83
N GLY A 151 -0.08 -9.76 5.06
CA GLY A 151 -1.30 -9.10 4.58
C GLY A 151 -1.43 -9.07 3.06
N MET A 152 -0.32 -9.04 2.32
CA MET A 152 -0.35 -9.09 0.85
C MET A 152 -1.02 -10.36 0.30
N ILE A 153 -1.03 -11.46 1.08
CA ILE A 153 -1.62 -12.72 0.62
C ILE A 153 -3.14 -12.60 0.53
N PRO A 154 -3.89 -12.24 1.60
CA PRO A 154 -5.33 -11.98 1.48
C PRO A 154 -5.66 -10.90 0.46
N ASP A 155 -4.90 -9.80 0.39
CA ASP A 155 -5.13 -8.73 -0.60
C ASP A 155 -5.05 -9.25 -2.03
N ALA A 156 -4.12 -10.15 -2.31
CA ALA A 156 -4.03 -10.76 -3.64
C ALA A 156 -5.27 -11.60 -3.98
N PHE A 157 -5.89 -12.27 -2.99
CA PHE A 157 -7.12 -13.05 -3.17
C PHE A 157 -8.38 -12.17 -3.21
N LEU A 158 -8.39 -11.06 -2.48
CA LEU A 158 -9.51 -10.12 -2.44
C LEU A 158 -9.53 -9.19 -3.67
N SER A 159 -8.41 -9.04 -4.36
CA SER A 159 -8.31 -8.20 -5.55
C SER A 159 -9.13 -8.79 -6.71
N PRO A 160 -10.00 -8.00 -7.35
CA PRO A 160 -10.75 -8.44 -8.53
C PRO A 160 -9.85 -8.88 -9.70
N ARG A 161 -8.58 -8.50 -9.68
CA ARG A 161 -7.59 -8.93 -10.68
C ARG A 161 -7.45 -10.45 -10.74
N ILE A 162 -7.79 -11.18 -9.67
CA ILE A 162 -7.79 -12.66 -9.64
C ILE A 162 -8.85 -13.25 -10.57
N LEU A 163 -9.91 -12.51 -10.90
CA LEU A 163 -10.97 -12.95 -11.82
C LEU A 163 -10.51 -12.93 -13.29
N LEU A 164 -9.38 -12.29 -13.58
CA LEU A 164 -8.78 -12.31 -14.90
C LEU A 164 -8.09 -13.67 -15.11
N ASN A 165 -8.72 -14.56 -15.88
CA ASN A 165 -8.22 -15.90 -16.14
C ASN A 165 -7.00 -15.93 -17.12
N HIS A 166 -6.43 -14.77 -17.45
CA HIS A 166 -5.34 -14.63 -18.41
C HIS A 166 -4.09 -14.07 -17.73
N GLU A 167 -3.18 -14.95 -17.33
CA GLU A 167 -1.96 -14.58 -16.59
C GLU A 167 -1.15 -13.43 -17.23
N PRO A 168 -0.90 -13.44 -18.58
CA PRO A 168 -0.18 -12.33 -19.20
C PRO A 168 -0.83 -10.96 -18.97
N THR A 169 -2.16 -10.89 -18.96
CA THR A 169 -2.89 -9.64 -18.70
C THR A 169 -2.67 -9.17 -17.26
N ILE A 170 -2.71 -10.09 -16.29
CA ILE A 170 -2.48 -9.76 -14.87
C ILE A 170 -1.07 -9.20 -14.68
N TYR A 171 -0.05 -9.85 -15.24
CA TYR A 171 1.34 -9.39 -15.13
C TYR A 171 1.56 -8.06 -15.86
N SER A 172 0.93 -7.86 -17.01
CA SER A 172 1.01 -6.59 -17.76
C SER A 172 0.40 -5.43 -16.98
N LEU A 173 -0.76 -5.65 -16.32
CA LEU A 173 -1.39 -4.64 -15.49
C LEU A 173 -0.55 -4.31 -14.25
N LYS A 174 0.03 -5.32 -13.59
CA LYS A 174 0.94 -5.09 -12.45
C LYS A 174 2.21 -4.35 -12.87
N PHE A 175 2.76 -4.68 -14.04
CA PHE A 175 3.93 -3.98 -14.56
C PHE A 175 3.60 -2.53 -14.91
N LEU A 176 2.45 -2.29 -15.55
CA LEU A 176 1.99 -0.93 -15.87
C LEU A 176 1.77 -0.11 -14.59
N ASP A 177 1.14 -0.68 -13.57
CA ASP A 177 0.93 -0.07 -12.25
C ASP A 177 2.27 0.32 -11.59
N LEU A 178 3.26 -0.58 -11.63
CA LEU A 178 4.60 -0.30 -11.14
C LEU A 178 5.28 0.87 -11.88
N ILE A 179 5.18 0.90 -13.21
CA ILE A 179 5.79 1.95 -14.03
C ILE A 179 5.07 3.28 -13.86
N ASP A 180 3.73 3.30 -13.82
CA ASP A 180 2.93 4.50 -13.56
C ASP A 180 3.25 5.08 -12.18
N THR A 181 3.28 4.22 -11.15
CA THR A 181 3.69 4.62 -9.81
C THR A 181 5.10 5.19 -9.80
N ARG A 182 6.08 4.51 -10.43
CA ARG A 182 7.46 5.00 -10.48
C ARG A 182 7.57 6.33 -11.23
N ALA A 183 6.81 6.51 -12.30
CA ALA A 183 6.78 7.76 -13.06
C ALA A 183 6.37 8.95 -12.18
N ARG A 184 5.37 8.79 -11.33
CA ARG A 184 4.91 9.83 -10.38
C ARG A 184 5.95 10.24 -9.35
N TYR A 185 6.87 9.34 -9.00
CA TYR A 185 7.91 9.57 -8.00
C TYR A 185 9.27 9.95 -8.61
N LEU A 186 9.38 10.14 -9.94
CA LEU A 186 10.62 10.59 -10.57
C LEU A 186 11.02 11.98 -10.02
N GLY A 187 12.26 12.09 -9.58
CA GLY A 187 12.83 13.33 -9.05
C GLY A 187 12.68 13.53 -7.54
N LEU A 188 11.95 12.66 -6.83
CA LEU A 188 11.82 12.76 -5.37
C LEU A 188 13.01 12.13 -4.61
N GLU A 189 13.91 11.45 -5.30
CA GLU A 189 15.08 10.78 -4.68
C GLU A 189 16.02 11.78 -3.98
N SER A 190 15.98 13.05 -4.36
CA SER A 190 16.79 14.11 -3.76
C SER A 190 16.39 14.51 -2.34
N ILE A 191 15.25 14.01 -1.85
CA ILE A 191 14.73 14.31 -0.50
C ILE A 191 15.44 13.50 0.58
N VAL A 192 16.05 12.37 0.21
CA VAL A 192 16.73 11.47 1.14
C VAL A 192 17.96 12.14 1.75
N ILE A 193 18.00 12.26 3.08
CA ILE A 193 19.10 12.85 3.84
C ILE A 193 19.69 11.82 4.78
N GLY A 194 21.01 11.66 4.79
CA GLY A 194 21.73 10.76 5.69
C GLY A 194 21.78 9.31 5.20
N ASP A 195 21.58 8.34 6.10
CA ASP A 195 21.53 6.92 5.76
C ASP A 195 20.19 6.59 5.09
N GLU A 196 20.24 6.31 3.81
CA GLU A 196 19.05 6.05 2.98
C GLU A 196 18.21 4.86 3.50
N TYR A 197 18.84 3.82 3.99
CA TYR A 197 18.15 2.67 4.54
C TYR A 197 17.30 3.05 5.77
N LEU A 198 17.92 3.77 6.71
CA LEU A 198 17.24 4.23 7.91
C LEU A 198 16.11 5.21 7.55
N PHE A 199 16.39 6.15 6.64
CA PHE A 199 15.37 7.10 6.17
C PHE A 199 14.14 6.38 5.59
N ILE A 200 14.34 5.41 4.68
CA ILE A 200 13.23 4.66 4.06
C ILE A 200 12.47 3.83 5.10
N LYS A 201 13.20 3.19 6.02
CA LYS A 201 12.59 2.39 7.10
C LYS A 201 11.73 3.24 8.02
N ASP A 202 12.23 4.39 8.45
CA ASP A 202 11.51 5.30 9.35
C ASP A 202 10.30 5.93 8.66
N ALA A 203 10.47 6.39 7.42
CA ALA A 203 9.37 6.90 6.62
C ALA A 203 8.27 5.85 6.39
N TYR A 204 8.65 4.59 6.14
CA TYR A 204 7.70 3.49 6.01
C TYR A 204 6.89 3.28 7.29
N TYR A 205 7.53 3.18 8.45
CA TYR A 205 6.81 2.95 9.70
C TYR A 205 5.89 4.13 10.07
N GLN A 206 6.37 5.37 9.91
CA GLN A 206 5.55 6.55 10.17
C GLN A 206 4.32 6.61 9.27
N ASN A 207 4.49 6.34 7.97
CA ASN A 207 3.36 6.31 7.06
C ASN A 207 2.38 5.18 7.39
N ARG A 208 2.89 3.97 7.72
CA ARG A 208 2.02 2.84 8.07
C ARG A 208 1.28 3.02 9.39
N GLU A 209 1.89 3.67 10.36
CA GLU A 209 1.22 4.03 11.60
C GLU A 209 0.11 5.04 11.34
N PHE A 210 0.41 6.11 10.59
CA PHE A 210 -0.57 7.09 10.15
C PHE A 210 -1.75 6.44 9.40
N ASP A 211 -1.47 5.56 8.43
CA ASP A 211 -2.49 4.86 7.66
C ASP A 211 -3.34 3.93 8.55
N THR A 212 -2.72 3.21 9.51
CA THR A 212 -3.43 2.28 10.42
C THR A 212 -4.34 3.01 11.40
N LEU A 213 -4.02 4.27 11.73
CA LEU A 213 -4.79 5.15 12.61
C LEU A 213 -5.74 6.09 11.84
N ASP A 214 -5.96 5.88 10.54
CA ASP A 214 -6.82 6.73 9.70
C ASP A 214 -6.42 8.22 9.68
N GLY A 215 -5.14 8.51 9.91
CA GLY A 215 -4.64 9.87 10.02
C GLY A 215 -4.82 10.50 11.41
N GLU A 216 -5.39 9.78 12.37
CA GLU A 216 -5.48 10.22 13.75
C GLU A 216 -4.13 9.96 14.45
N VAL A 217 -3.21 10.91 14.36
CA VAL A 217 -1.97 10.89 15.15
C VAL A 217 -2.27 11.58 16.48
N GLU A 218 -2.00 10.91 17.62
CA GLU A 218 -2.03 11.57 18.91
C GLU A 218 -0.99 12.70 18.89
N ASP A 219 -1.44 13.96 18.93
CA ASP A 219 -0.57 15.09 19.10
C ASP A 219 -0.02 15.08 20.53
N ASP A 220 1.21 14.62 20.71
CA ASP A 220 1.94 14.72 22.00
C ASP A 220 2.14 16.17 22.47
N PHE A 221 1.71 17.16 21.70
CA PHE A 221 1.83 18.58 22.03
C PHE A 221 0.84 19.05 23.10
N ASP A 222 -0.26 18.35 23.32
CA ASP A 222 -1.25 18.75 24.35
C ASP A 222 -0.77 18.52 25.80
N ASN A 223 0.35 17.81 25.99
CA ASN A 223 0.93 17.53 27.30
C ASN A 223 1.98 18.56 27.79
N TRP A 224 2.16 19.69 27.10
CA TRP A 224 3.16 20.71 27.49
C TRP A 224 2.65 21.73 28.54
N ASP A 225 1.36 21.69 28.85
CA ASP A 225 0.76 22.63 29.85
C ASP A 225 0.92 22.16 31.33
N ASP A 226 1.55 20.99 31.57
CA ASP A 226 1.76 20.43 32.92
C ASP A 226 3.18 20.63 33.48
N PHE A 227 4.00 21.57 32.95
CA PHE A 227 5.31 21.91 33.52
C PHE A 227 5.43 23.37 33.91
#